data_c65090baa7e9bb27ded0e0c79dfe10ee
#
_entry.id   c65090baa7e9bb27ded0e0c79dfe10ee
#
_cell.length_a   1.000
_cell.length_b   1.000
_cell.length_c   1.000
_cell.angle_alpha   90.00
_cell.angle_beta   90.00
_cell.angle_gamma   90.00
#
_symmetry.space_group_name_H-M   'P 1'
#
loop_
_entity.id
_entity.type
_entity.pdbx_description
1 polymer ?
#
loop_
_entity_poly.entity_id
_entity_poly.type
_entity_poly.pdbx_seq_one_letter_code
_entity_poly.pdbx_strand_id
1 'polypeptide(L)'
;MSLDLGTPKVLDLVLKLKQYPILSRPIRDRMRQEILTRGIITPEDFAKEVHKKAKESQIREGLHDPLVEEDSDTWERRLAMVRDDLTDFYFAHNCPPSLLEQIVQEVVNPRMPDQDFVLSFNPELAPWAMLFARGEEYESYPPEKKAQVQHHLKEMVVVLSKGMLTDQLDFVGLAREFLTIEDLKSIRQRRIGRGKIGGKSAGMMLAWKIVQCLGHEIDPDLPQLVEIPESYFVGADVFYDFQDINNLVRFMNQKYKGLEEIRADYPELRKAYIGGEFPEDTKDRFRELLREVGDAPIVVRSSSLLEDNFGFSFAGKYDSFFLANQGTPKQRLAGLMRAISQVYASALSPDALAYRRRMGLIDYDERMAVLIQKVVGTHYRNYFFPALAGVAFSHNPFRWNARIRREDGLVRLVWGLGTRAVDRVSKDYPRMIALSHPALRPEMGARAVSKYSQHLVDVINLESNACETLPVSQLLSSEYPGMHVLASINRGDYVQPVFSLLSDPDPHELMLTFDNLIGRSNFVPLMKSLLQTLEHYYERPVD
;
A
#
# COMPACT_ATOMS: atom_id res chain seq x y z
N MET A 1 -13.06 -31.61 26.50
CA MET A 1 -14.41 -31.59 25.90
C MET A 1 -14.74 -30.13 25.64
N SER A 2 -14.30 -29.57 24.52
CA SER A 2 -14.63 -28.21 24.08
C SER A 2 -16.06 -28.25 23.57
N LEU A 3 -16.96 -27.54 24.23
CA LEU A 3 -18.30 -27.25 23.73
C LEU A 3 -18.15 -26.36 22.50
N ASP A 4 -18.30 -26.95 21.34
CA ASP A 4 -18.46 -26.23 20.06
C ASP A 4 -19.86 -25.57 20.12
N LEU A 5 -19.92 -24.37 20.66
CA LEU A 5 -21.10 -23.51 20.64
C LEU A 5 -21.16 -22.89 19.24
N GLY A 6 -21.68 -23.65 18.27
CA GLY A 6 -21.96 -23.18 16.93
C GLY A 6 -22.67 -21.83 16.96
N THR A 7 -22.22 -20.91 16.12
CA THR A 7 -22.81 -19.56 15.99
C THR A 7 -24.34 -19.69 15.84
N PRO A 8 -25.18 -18.97 16.62
CA PRO A 8 -26.61 -19.03 16.47
C PRO A 8 -27.02 -18.78 15.01
N LYS A 9 -27.92 -19.61 14.46
CA LYS A 9 -28.33 -19.54 13.04
C LYS A 9 -28.73 -18.13 12.59
N VAL A 10 -29.36 -17.37 13.46
CA VAL A 10 -29.77 -15.98 13.18
C VAL A 10 -28.54 -15.06 13.04
N LEU A 11 -27.54 -15.26 13.91
CA LEU A 11 -26.32 -14.44 13.87
C LEU A 11 -25.51 -14.69 12.57
N ASP A 12 -25.40 -15.96 12.14
CA ASP A 12 -24.77 -16.30 10.85
C ASP A 12 -25.49 -15.64 9.68
N LEU A 13 -26.82 -15.69 9.67
CA LEU A 13 -27.66 -15.03 8.68
C LEU A 13 -27.42 -13.51 8.65
N VAL A 14 -27.46 -12.86 9.82
CA VAL A 14 -27.25 -11.40 9.94
C VAL A 14 -25.85 -11.00 9.49
N LEU A 15 -24.82 -11.79 9.82
CA LEU A 15 -23.46 -11.54 9.36
C LEU A 15 -23.33 -11.66 7.83
N LYS A 16 -24.03 -12.62 7.21
CA LYS A 16 -24.11 -12.73 5.74
C LYS A 16 -24.82 -11.52 5.13
N LEU A 17 -25.96 -11.09 5.69
CA LEU A 17 -26.70 -9.92 5.20
C LEU A 17 -25.90 -8.61 5.35
N LYS A 18 -25.08 -8.47 6.38
CA LYS A 18 -24.17 -7.31 6.53
C LYS A 18 -23.14 -7.16 5.41
N GLN A 19 -22.88 -8.22 4.65
CA GLN A 19 -22.03 -8.13 3.45
C GLN A 19 -22.73 -7.37 2.30
N TYR A 20 -24.06 -7.17 2.38
CA TYR A 20 -24.88 -6.52 1.37
C TYR A 20 -25.65 -5.32 1.94
N PRO A 21 -24.98 -4.28 2.47
CA PRO A 21 -25.65 -3.22 3.26
C PRO A 21 -26.76 -2.50 2.47
N ILE A 22 -26.57 -2.28 1.16
CA ILE A 22 -27.54 -1.61 0.30
C ILE A 22 -28.65 -2.57 -0.17
N LEU A 23 -28.30 -3.83 -0.40
CA LEU A 23 -29.24 -4.86 -0.87
C LEU A 23 -29.92 -5.62 0.27
N SER A 24 -29.58 -5.36 1.52
CA SER A 24 -30.15 -6.07 2.68
C SER A 24 -31.66 -5.97 2.75
N ARG A 25 -32.23 -4.82 2.39
CA ARG A 25 -33.69 -4.60 2.38
C ARG A 25 -34.39 -5.40 1.27
N PRO A 26 -34.01 -5.32 -0.01
CA PRO A 26 -34.56 -6.18 -1.05
C PRO A 26 -34.39 -7.67 -0.77
N ILE A 27 -33.26 -8.10 -0.21
CA ILE A 27 -33.03 -9.51 0.16
C ILE A 27 -34.04 -9.93 1.25
N ARG A 28 -34.23 -9.14 2.31
CA ARG A 28 -35.21 -9.41 3.36
C ARG A 28 -36.65 -9.42 2.87
N ASP A 29 -36.99 -8.56 1.91
CA ASP A 29 -38.30 -8.55 1.29
C ASP A 29 -38.58 -9.88 0.55
N ARG A 30 -37.59 -10.42 -0.18
CA ARG A 30 -37.68 -11.76 -0.81
C ARG A 30 -37.72 -12.88 0.24
N MET A 31 -36.89 -12.82 1.28
CA MET A 31 -36.92 -13.78 2.39
C MET A 31 -38.32 -13.83 3.03
N ARG A 32 -38.92 -12.66 3.21
CA ARG A 32 -40.27 -12.54 3.78
C ARG A 32 -41.34 -13.16 2.86
N GLN A 33 -41.22 -12.91 1.55
CA GLN A 33 -42.11 -13.58 0.56
C GLN A 33 -42.00 -15.11 0.64
N GLU A 34 -40.77 -15.65 0.71
CA GLU A 34 -40.55 -17.08 0.85
C GLU A 34 -41.15 -17.66 2.14
N ILE A 35 -41.00 -16.97 3.29
CA ILE A 35 -41.58 -17.36 4.57
C ILE A 35 -43.12 -17.47 4.46
N LEU A 36 -43.74 -16.46 3.86
CA LEU A 36 -45.21 -16.40 3.68
C LEU A 36 -45.68 -17.45 2.65
N THR A 37 -45.00 -17.58 1.51
CA THR A 37 -45.36 -18.55 0.46
C THR A 37 -45.25 -19.99 0.94
N ARG A 38 -44.27 -20.30 1.81
CA ARG A 38 -44.10 -21.63 2.39
C ARG A 38 -45.05 -21.89 3.55
N GLY A 39 -45.92 -20.94 3.91
CA GLY A 39 -46.89 -21.09 4.98
C GLY A 39 -46.27 -21.20 6.38
N ILE A 40 -45.04 -20.70 6.58
CA ILE A 40 -44.36 -20.71 7.89
C ILE A 40 -45.14 -19.83 8.88
N ILE A 41 -45.66 -18.71 8.42
CA ILE A 41 -46.54 -17.82 9.15
C ILE A 41 -47.52 -17.16 8.17
N THR A 42 -48.72 -16.83 8.63
CA THR A 42 -49.67 -16.08 7.80
C THR A 42 -49.31 -14.58 7.77
N PRO A 43 -49.63 -13.84 6.70
CA PRO A 43 -49.41 -12.39 6.65
C PRO A 43 -50.02 -11.64 7.82
N GLU A 44 -51.21 -12.06 8.25
CA GLU A 44 -51.96 -11.45 9.35
C GLU A 44 -51.28 -11.69 10.70
N ASP A 45 -50.83 -12.92 10.97
CA ASP A 45 -50.16 -13.27 12.20
C ASP A 45 -48.76 -12.63 12.28
N PHE A 46 -48.05 -12.58 11.17
CA PHE A 46 -46.77 -11.87 11.09
C PHE A 46 -46.93 -10.38 11.41
N ALA A 47 -47.93 -9.72 10.84
CA ALA A 47 -48.20 -8.30 11.13
C ALA A 47 -48.57 -8.06 12.60
N LYS A 48 -49.41 -8.94 13.19
CA LYS A 48 -49.75 -8.88 14.60
C LYS A 48 -48.52 -9.04 15.49
N GLU A 49 -47.64 -9.97 15.15
CA GLU A 49 -46.41 -10.21 15.91
C GLU A 49 -45.43 -9.03 15.83
N VAL A 50 -45.24 -8.42 14.63
CA VAL A 50 -44.46 -7.19 14.46
C VAL A 50 -44.98 -6.10 15.40
N HIS A 51 -46.28 -5.82 15.39
CA HIS A 51 -46.88 -4.80 16.26
C HIS A 51 -46.70 -5.11 17.74
N LYS A 52 -46.88 -6.37 18.12
CA LYS A 52 -46.70 -6.81 19.52
C LYS A 52 -45.27 -6.59 19.98
N LYS A 53 -44.27 -7.04 19.16
CA LYS A 53 -42.85 -6.91 19.48
C LYS A 53 -42.37 -5.45 19.48
N ALA A 54 -42.90 -4.62 18.58
CA ALA A 54 -42.60 -3.19 18.58
C ALA A 54 -43.07 -2.50 19.87
N LYS A 55 -44.27 -2.83 20.36
CA LYS A 55 -44.76 -2.36 21.67
C LYS A 55 -43.93 -2.88 22.85
N GLU A 56 -43.53 -4.16 22.82
CA GLU A 56 -42.62 -4.72 23.83
C GLU A 56 -41.27 -3.99 23.84
N SER A 57 -40.75 -3.60 22.66
CA SER A 57 -39.51 -2.81 22.51
C SER A 57 -39.66 -1.40 23.12
N GLN A 58 -40.77 -0.71 22.84
CA GLN A 58 -41.09 0.57 23.45
C GLN A 58 -41.07 0.52 24.99
N ILE A 59 -41.73 -0.51 25.54
CA ILE A 59 -41.80 -0.74 27.00
C ILE A 59 -40.41 -0.95 27.59
N ARG A 60 -39.53 -1.71 26.93
CA ARG A 60 -38.15 -1.96 27.40
C ARG A 60 -37.27 -0.71 27.40
N GLU A 61 -37.52 0.23 26.51
CA GLU A 61 -36.83 1.50 26.47
C GLU A 61 -37.37 2.55 27.46
N GLY A 62 -38.33 2.16 28.30
CA GLY A 62 -38.87 3.03 29.36
C GLY A 62 -39.95 4.02 28.89
N LEU A 63 -40.42 3.88 27.67
CA LEU A 63 -41.52 4.69 27.12
C LEU A 63 -42.88 4.15 27.58
N HIS A 64 -43.16 4.27 28.88
CA HIS A 64 -44.37 3.73 29.52
C HIS A 64 -45.53 4.71 29.62
N ASP A 65 -45.27 6.00 29.32
CA ASP A 65 -46.31 7.01 29.46
C ASP A 65 -47.17 7.05 28.19
N PRO A 66 -48.48 6.76 28.27
CA PRO A 66 -49.38 6.88 27.13
C PRO A 66 -49.53 8.32 26.59
N LEU A 67 -48.96 9.32 27.31
CA LEU A 67 -48.91 10.71 26.87
C LEU A 67 -47.63 11.06 26.09
N VAL A 68 -46.65 10.15 26.05
CA VAL A 68 -45.44 10.27 25.24
C VAL A 68 -45.55 9.31 24.07
N GLU A 69 -46.39 9.63 23.11
CA GLU A 69 -46.45 8.92 21.83
C GLU A 69 -45.15 9.24 21.05
N GLU A 70 -44.48 8.17 20.58
CA GLU A 70 -43.43 8.33 19.60
C GLU A 70 -44.03 9.05 18.38
N ASP A 71 -43.23 9.97 17.76
CA ASP A 71 -43.64 10.53 16.48
C ASP A 71 -43.81 9.40 15.43
N SER A 72 -44.64 9.67 14.43
CA SER A 72 -44.99 8.68 13.40
C SER A 72 -43.76 8.09 12.70
N ASP A 73 -42.72 8.91 12.44
CA ASP A 73 -41.51 8.47 11.74
C ASP A 73 -40.67 7.54 12.63
N THR A 74 -40.62 7.78 13.93
CA THR A 74 -39.90 6.93 14.88
C THR A 74 -40.59 5.60 15.06
N TRP A 75 -41.94 5.64 15.14
CA TRP A 75 -42.74 4.41 15.21
C TRP A 75 -42.62 3.56 13.94
N GLU A 76 -42.66 4.15 12.74
CA GLU A 76 -42.47 3.42 11.48
C GLU A 76 -41.08 2.80 11.39
N ARG A 77 -40.04 3.52 11.83
CA ARG A 77 -38.66 2.97 11.90
C ARG A 77 -38.59 1.77 12.86
N ARG A 78 -39.22 1.86 14.02
CA ARG A 78 -39.31 0.73 14.98
C ARG A 78 -40.00 -0.46 14.37
N LEU A 79 -41.15 -0.26 13.72
CA LEU A 79 -41.87 -1.32 13.02
C LEU A 79 -41.03 -1.97 11.92
N ALA A 80 -40.32 -1.17 11.16
CA ALA A 80 -39.44 -1.68 10.10
C ALA A 80 -38.28 -2.53 10.68
N MET A 81 -37.64 -2.08 11.75
CA MET A 81 -36.56 -2.79 12.43
C MET A 81 -37.07 -4.14 12.98
N VAL A 82 -38.19 -4.14 13.72
CA VAL A 82 -38.78 -5.38 14.28
C VAL A 82 -39.21 -6.34 13.16
N ARG A 83 -39.73 -5.80 12.06
CA ARG A 83 -40.09 -6.60 10.87
C ARG A 83 -38.88 -7.30 10.27
N ASP A 84 -37.76 -6.61 10.17
CA ASP A 84 -36.52 -7.18 9.66
C ASP A 84 -35.98 -8.25 10.62
N ASP A 85 -35.94 -7.99 11.91
CA ASP A 85 -35.51 -8.95 12.94
C ASP A 85 -36.36 -10.24 12.96
N LEU A 86 -37.66 -10.10 12.86
CA LEU A 86 -38.56 -11.25 12.77
C LEU A 86 -38.43 -12.01 11.46
N THR A 87 -38.17 -11.30 10.36
CA THR A 87 -37.86 -11.94 9.07
C THR A 87 -36.60 -12.78 9.20
N ASP A 88 -35.51 -12.20 9.73
CA ASP A 88 -34.25 -12.91 9.94
C ASP A 88 -34.43 -14.12 10.87
N PHE A 89 -35.21 -13.99 11.94
CA PHE A 89 -35.49 -15.07 12.86
C PHE A 89 -36.26 -16.24 12.21
N TYR A 90 -37.41 -15.95 11.56
CA TYR A 90 -38.19 -16.98 10.92
C TYR A 90 -37.46 -17.67 9.79
N PHE A 91 -36.73 -16.93 9.00
CA PHE A 91 -35.94 -17.46 7.88
C PHE A 91 -34.80 -18.38 8.36
N ALA A 92 -34.02 -17.94 9.34
CA ALA A 92 -32.91 -18.73 9.89
C ALA A 92 -33.33 -20.06 10.51
N HIS A 93 -34.56 -20.13 11.09
CA HIS A 93 -35.03 -21.33 11.76
C HIS A 93 -35.80 -22.29 10.86
N ASN A 94 -36.40 -21.79 9.78
CA ASN A 94 -37.35 -22.59 8.98
C ASN A 94 -36.89 -22.79 7.52
N CYS A 95 -35.87 -22.08 7.06
CA CYS A 95 -35.37 -22.17 5.69
C CYS A 95 -33.98 -22.75 5.63
N PRO A 96 -33.61 -23.50 4.56
CA PRO A 96 -32.28 -24.01 4.39
C PRO A 96 -31.31 -22.84 4.01
N PRO A 97 -30.02 -22.89 4.43
CA PRO A 97 -29.03 -21.87 4.12
C PRO A 97 -28.84 -21.62 2.61
N SER A 98 -28.98 -22.66 1.78
CA SER A 98 -28.90 -22.58 0.32
C SER A 98 -29.98 -21.68 -0.30
N LEU A 99 -31.13 -21.52 0.37
CA LEU A 99 -32.19 -20.63 -0.11
C LEU A 99 -31.79 -19.16 0.01
N LEU A 100 -31.02 -18.79 1.04
CA LEU A 100 -30.47 -17.44 1.14
C LEU A 100 -29.55 -17.14 -0.06
N GLU A 101 -28.69 -18.08 -0.42
CA GLU A 101 -27.76 -17.93 -1.55
C GLU A 101 -28.54 -17.75 -2.87
N GLN A 102 -29.63 -18.52 -3.04
CA GLN A 102 -30.52 -18.35 -4.19
C GLN A 102 -31.19 -16.97 -4.21
N ILE A 103 -31.76 -16.53 -3.10
CA ILE A 103 -32.40 -15.21 -2.99
C ILE A 103 -31.36 -14.09 -3.25
N VAL A 104 -30.17 -14.20 -2.68
CA VAL A 104 -29.09 -13.23 -2.94
C VAL A 104 -28.76 -13.20 -4.44
N GLN A 105 -28.62 -14.36 -5.07
CA GLN A 105 -28.39 -14.42 -6.52
C GLN A 105 -29.55 -13.82 -7.33
N GLU A 106 -30.79 -14.04 -6.94
CA GLU A 106 -31.96 -13.47 -7.61
C GLU A 106 -32.05 -11.95 -7.47
N VAL A 107 -31.74 -11.43 -6.27
CA VAL A 107 -31.75 -9.98 -5.98
C VAL A 107 -30.57 -9.28 -6.65
N VAL A 108 -29.42 -9.93 -6.69
CA VAL A 108 -28.21 -9.40 -7.32
C VAL A 108 -28.30 -9.55 -8.86
N ASN A 109 -28.92 -10.62 -9.36
CA ASN A 109 -29.12 -10.91 -10.78
C ASN A 109 -30.62 -11.07 -11.07
N PRO A 110 -31.41 -10.00 -11.18
CA PRO A 110 -32.81 -10.13 -11.60
C PRO A 110 -32.83 -10.70 -13.04
N ARG A 111 -33.30 -11.95 -13.18
CA ARG A 111 -33.41 -12.64 -14.47
C ARG A 111 -34.38 -11.87 -15.35
N MET A 112 -33.88 -11.26 -16.44
CA MET A 112 -34.68 -11.05 -17.63
C MET A 112 -34.68 -12.35 -18.41
N PRO A 113 -35.84 -12.91 -18.81
CA PRO A 113 -35.88 -14.06 -19.71
C PRO A 113 -35.37 -13.62 -21.07
N ASP A 114 -34.49 -14.41 -21.65
CA ASP A 114 -34.04 -14.35 -23.06
C ASP A 114 -33.19 -13.15 -23.53
N GLN A 115 -32.14 -12.77 -22.78
CA GLN A 115 -31.02 -12.09 -23.46
C GLN A 115 -29.67 -12.54 -22.87
N ASP A 116 -28.74 -12.82 -23.77
CA ASP A 116 -27.37 -13.23 -23.51
C ASP A 116 -26.69 -12.43 -22.39
N PHE A 117 -26.21 -13.12 -21.39
CA PHE A 117 -25.15 -12.86 -20.41
C PHE A 117 -24.59 -11.43 -20.33
N VAL A 118 -25.41 -10.43 -20.10
CA VAL A 118 -24.96 -9.09 -19.76
C VAL A 118 -25.13 -8.91 -18.26
N LEU A 119 -24.11 -8.36 -17.60
CA LEU A 119 -24.16 -7.97 -16.19
C LEU A 119 -25.37 -7.09 -15.90
N SER A 120 -26.36 -7.61 -15.19
CA SER A 120 -27.54 -6.86 -14.77
C SER A 120 -27.41 -6.26 -13.36
N PHE A 121 -26.19 -6.24 -12.77
CA PHE A 121 -25.99 -5.68 -11.43
C PHE A 121 -24.98 -4.53 -11.45
N ASN A 122 -25.17 -3.58 -10.53
CA ASN A 122 -24.22 -2.49 -10.33
C ASN A 122 -23.00 -3.00 -9.53
N PRO A 123 -21.78 -2.99 -10.08
CA PRO A 123 -20.57 -3.47 -9.39
C PRO A 123 -20.29 -2.77 -8.06
N GLU A 124 -20.70 -1.50 -7.90
CA GLU A 124 -20.55 -0.74 -6.63
C GLU A 124 -21.36 -1.37 -5.48
N LEU A 125 -22.40 -2.15 -5.79
CA LEU A 125 -23.28 -2.80 -4.81
C LEU A 125 -22.90 -4.24 -4.53
N ALA A 126 -22.03 -4.82 -5.34
CA ALA A 126 -21.66 -6.23 -5.27
C ALA A 126 -20.57 -6.49 -4.23
N PRO A 127 -20.61 -7.61 -3.52
CA PRO A 127 -19.50 -8.06 -2.68
C PRO A 127 -18.24 -8.30 -3.52
N TRP A 128 -17.10 -7.94 -2.99
CA TRP A 128 -15.82 -8.14 -3.68
C TRP A 128 -15.55 -9.59 -4.09
N ALA A 129 -15.97 -10.57 -3.26
CA ALA A 129 -15.83 -11.99 -3.61
C ALA A 129 -16.51 -12.32 -4.95
N MET A 130 -17.68 -11.74 -5.19
CA MET A 130 -18.43 -11.91 -6.43
C MET A 130 -17.74 -11.15 -7.60
N LEU A 131 -17.25 -9.92 -7.37
CA LEU A 131 -16.52 -9.17 -8.39
C LEU A 131 -15.26 -9.93 -8.84
N PHE A 132 -14.50 -10.49 -7.90
CA PHE A 132 -13.33 -11.31 -8.23
C PHE A 132 -13.72 -12.57 -9.01
N ALA A 133 -14.71 -13.33 -8.54
CA ALA A 133 -15.14 -14.57 -9.21
C ALA A 133 -15.63 -14.31 -10.65
N ARG A 134 -16.45 -13.27 -10.85
CA ARG A 134 -16.93 -12.88 -12.18
C ARG A 134 -15.82 -12.30 -13.04
N GLY A 135 -14.96 -11.49 -12.47
CA GLY A 135 -13.83 -10.92 -13.20
C GLY A 135 -12.88 -12.01 -13.71
N GLU A 136 -12.54 -13.00 -12.89
CA GLU A 136 -11.73 -14.17 -13.30
C GLU A 136 -12.41 -14.97 -14.41
N GLU A 137 -13.71 -15.20 -14.29
CA GLU A 137 -14.48 -15.86 -15.34
C GLU A 137 -14.38 -15.10 -16.68
N TYR A 138 -14.57 -13.77 -16.67
CA TYR A 138 -14.51 -12.93 -17.86
C TYR A 138 -13.09 -12.82 -18.43
N GLU A 139 -12.07 -12.78 -17.58
CA GLU A 139 -10.67 -12.79 -18.04
C GLU A 139 -10.28 -14.11 -18.73
N SER A 140 -10.93 -15.22 -18.37
CA SER A 140 -10.71 -16.54 -18.99
C SER A 140 -11.40 -16.71 -20.34
N TYR A 141 -12.27 -15.80 -20.77
CA TYR A 141 -13.00 -15.91 -22.02
C TYR A 141 -12.07 -15.79 -23.24
N PRO A 142 -12.41 -16.46 -24.37
CA PRO A 142 -11.74 -16.24 -25.64
C PRO A 142 -11.81 -14.76 -26.07
N PRO A 143 -10.84 -14.26 -26.86
CA PRO A 143 -10.71 -12.83 -27.20
C PRO A 143 -12.00 -12.18 -27.73
N GLU A 144 -12.74 -12.87 -28.58
CA GLU A 144 -14.00 -12.37 -29.15
C GLU A 144 -15.08 -12.15 -28.08
N LYS A 145 -15.23 -13.12 -27.18
CA LYS A 145 -16.20 -13.03 -26.07
C LYS A 145 -15.74 -12.05 -25.01
N LYS A 146 -14.42 -11.99 -24.74
CA LYS A 146 -13.82 -11.05 -23.81
C LYS A 146 -14.04 -9.60 -24.26
N ALA A 147 -13.95 -9.31 -25.57
CA ALA A 147 -14.22 -7.99 -26.10
C ALA A 147 -15.65 -7.49 -25.79
N GLN A 148 -16.64 -8.39 -25.78
CA GLN A 148 -18.02 -8.04 -25.47
C GLN A 148 -18.24 -7.65 -24.00
N VAL A 149 -17.45 -8.22 -23.06
CA VAL A 149 -17.57 -7.96 -21.61
C VAL A 149 -16.49 -7.03 -21.07
N GLN A 150 -15.63 -6.48 -21.94
CA GLN A 150 -14.50 -5.66 -21.53
C GLN A 150 -14.89 -4.42 -20.71
N HIS A 151 -16.02 -3.80 -21.04
CA HIS A 151 -16.54 -2.66 -20.28
C HIS A 151 -16.90 -3.05 -18.85
N HIS A 152 -17.46 -4.24 -18.63
CA HIS A 152 -17.76 -4.75 -17.29
C HIS A 152 -16.49 -5.09 -16.51
N LEU A 153 -15.45 -5.64 -17.16
CA LEU A 153 -14.15 -5.84 -16.54
C LEU A 153 -13.56 -4.51 -16.06
N LYS A 154 -13.61 -3.47 -16.90
CA LYS A 154 -13.15 -2.13 -16.54
C LYS A 154 -13.92 -1.55 -15.36
N GLU A 155 -15.25 -1.71 -15.31
CA GLU A 155 -16.07 -1.29 -14.17
C GLU A 155 -15.67 -2.01 -12.88
N MET A 156 -15.47 -3.33 -12.92
CA MET A 156 -15.02 -4.10 -11.76
C MET A 156 -13.64 -3.66 -11.28
N VAL A 157 -12.69 -3.43 -12.20
CA VAL A 157 -11.35 -2.91 -11.87
C VAL A 157 -11.45 -1.54 -11.19
N VAL A 158 -12.32 -0.64 -11.67
CA VAL A 158 -12.57 0.67 -11.04
C VAL A 158 -13.05 0.51 -9.60
N VAL A 159 -14.08 -0.31 -9.38
CA VAL A 159 -14.65 -0.51 -8.03
C VAL A 159 -13.64 -1.12 -7.06
N LEU A 160 -12.96 -2.16 -7.50
CA LEU A 160 -11.94 -2.84 -6.69
C LEU A 160 -10.74 -1.92 -6.41
N SER A 161 -10.27 -1.15 -7.41
CA SER A 161 -9.17 -0.19 -7.24
C SER A 161 -9.53 0.91 -6.25
N LYS A 162 -10.73 1.51 -6.35
CA LYS A 162 -11.24 2.49 -5.38
C LYS A 162 -11.32 1.92 -3.97
N GLY A 163 -11.73 0.67 -3.84
CA GLY A 163 -11.86 0.01 -2.54
C GLY A 163 -10.55 -0.43 -1.91
N MET A 164 -9.56 -0.82 -2.73
CA MET A 164 -8.32 -1.46 -2.25
C MET A 164 -7.09 -0.58 -2.35
N LEU A 165 -6.99 0.28 -3.37
CA LEU A 165 -5.77 1.03 -3.68
C LEU A 165 -5.88 2.47 -3.19
N THR A 166 -6.64 3.30 -3.90
CA THR A 166 -6.79 4.73 -3.61
C THR A 166 -8.09 5.28 -4.18
N ASP A 167 -8.56 6.41 -3.64
CA ASP A 167 -9.75 7.14 -4.13
C ASP A 167 -9.44 8.15 -5.24
N GLN A 168 -8.16 8.30 -5.61
CA GLN A 168 -7.74 9.31 -6.57
C GLN A 168 -8.25 8.96 -7.98
N LEU A 169 -9.10 9.81 -8.55
CA LEU A 169 -9.76 9.53 -9.83
C LEU A 169 -8.77 9.40 -10.99
N ASP A 170 -7.72 10.22 -11.02
CA ASP A 170 -6.68 10.13 -12.05
C ASP A 170 -5.95 8.79 -12.01
N PHE A 171 -5.61 8.33 -10.79
CA PHE A 171 -5.03 7.00 -10.59
C PHE A 171 -5.99 5.91 -11.03
N VAL A 172 -7.27 5.98 -10.62
CA VAL A 172 -8.29 4.98 -10.96
C VAL A 172 -8.52 4.92 -12.47
N GLY A 173 -8.45 6.07 -13.15
CA GLY A 173 -8.52 6.17 -14.61
C GLY A 173 -7.42 5.36 -15.30
N LEU A 174 -6.17 5.50 -14.86
CA LEU A 174 -5.05 4.71 -15.38
C LEU A 174 -5.13 3.24 -14.96
N ALA A 175 -5.45 2.97 -13.69
CA ALA A 175 -5.60 1.61 -13.17
C ALA A 175 -6.61 0.79 -13.99
N ARG A 176 -7.72 1.40 -14.41
CA ARG A 176 -8.74 0.79 -15.27
C ARG A 176 -8.18 0.29 -16.60
N GLU A 177 -7.19 0.97 -17.15
CA GLU A 177 -6.61 0.60 -18.47
C GLU A 177 -5.52 -0.49 -18.34
N PHE A 178 -4.80 -0.54 -17.21
CA PHE A 178 -3.61 -1.38 -17.07
C PHE A 178 -3.78 -2.55 -16.11
N LEU A 179 -4.50 -2.38 -14.99
CA LEU A 179 -4.65 -3.46 -14.01
C LEU A 179 -5.68 -4.50 -14.45
N THR A 180 -5.40 -5.74 -14.13
CA THR A 180 -6.29 -6.89 -14.32
C THR A 180 -6.92 -7.32 -12.99
N ILE A 181 -7.96 -8.15 -13.05
CA ILE A 181 -8.56 -8.77 -11.86
C ILE A 181 -7.53 -9.63 -11.13
N GLU A 182 -6.66 -10.34 -11.85
CA GLU A 182 -5.59 -11.14 -11.25
C GLU A 182 -4.56 -10.29 -10.52
N ASP A 183 -4.19 -9.12 -11.04
CA ASP A 183 -3.32 -8.16 -10.33
C ASP A 183 -3.94 -7.74 -9.00
N LEU A 184 -5.22 -7.36 -9.01
CA LEU A 184 -5.96 -6.94 -7.82
C LEU A 184 -6.14 -8.09 -6.81
N LYS A 185 -6.33 -9.31 -7.29
CA LYS A 185 -6.39 -10.51 -6.46
C LYS A 185 -5.06 -10.79 -5.76
N SER A 186 -3.94 -10.68 -6.49
CA SER A 186 -2.59 -10.80 -5.91
C SER A 186 -2.34 -9.76 -4.82
N ILE A 187 -2.73 -8.49 -5.05
CA ILE A 187 -2.65 -7.45 -4.03
C ILE A 187 -3.51 -7.80 -2.82
N ARG A 188 -4.75 -8.27 -3.02
CA ARG A 188 -5.66 -8.67 -1.94
C ARG A 188 -5.09 -9.79 -1.08
N GLN A 189 -4.45 -10.78 -1.68
CA GLN A 189 -3.85 -11.93 -0.96
C GLN A 189 -2.71 -11.48 -0.04
N ARG A 190 -1.90 -10.52 -0.48
CA ARG A 190 -0.75 -9.97 0.27
C ARG A 190 -1.11 -8.78 1.17
N ARG A 191 -2.40 -8.45 1.28
CA ARG A 191 -2.89 -7.36 2.12
C ARG A 191 -3.28 -7.86 3.50
N ILE A 192 -2.81 -7.16 4.53
CA ILE A 192 -3.19 -7.32 5.94
C ILE A 192 -4.16 -6.20 6.29
N GLY A 193 -5.31 -6.55 6.85
CA GLY A 193 -6.43 -5.63 7.02
C GLY A 193 -7.34 -5.57 5.78
N ARG A 194 -8.31 -4.65 5.82
CA ARG A 194 -9.33 -4.46 4.78
C ARG A 194 -9.25 -3.10 4.11
N GLY A 195 -8.46 -2.18 4.67
CA GLY A 195 -8.29 -0.82 4.20
C GLY A 195 -7.45 -0.71 2.93
N LYS A 196 -7.33 0.51 2.43
CA LYS A 196 -6.53 0.81 1.24
C LYS A 196 -5.04 0.69 1.52
N ILE A 197 -4.28 0.36 0.48
CA ILE A 197 -2.83 0.12 0.59
C ILE A 197 -1.98 1.41 0.51
N GLY A 198 -2.60 2.55 0.20
CA GLY A 198 -1.94 3.85 0.15
C GLY A 198 -1.24 4.18 -1.17
N GLY A 199 -0.85 5.46 -1.31
CA GLY A 199 -0.36 6.02 -2.57
C GLY A 199 0.93 5.38 -3.08
N LYS A 200 1.95 5.25 -2.23
CA LYS A 200 3.24 4.66 -2.61
C LYS A 200 3.10 3.22 -3.11
N SER A 201 2.33 2.38 -2.39
CA SER A 201 2.06 1.01 -2.80
C SER A 201 1.28 0.95 -4.11
N ALA A 202 0.23 1.75 -4.23
CA ALA A 202 -0.61 1.80 -5.42
C ALA A 202 0.18 2.32 -6.63
N GLY A 203 0.93 3.42 -6.47
CA GLY A 203 1.77 4.01 -7.52
C GLY A 203 2.83 3.03 -8.04
N MET A 204 3.53 2.34 -7.13
CA MET A 204 4.52 1.31 -7.50
C MET A 204 3.90 0.19 -8.33
N MET A 205 2.75 -0.37 -7.90
CA MET A 205 2.08 -1.46 -8.61
C MET A 205 1.60 -1.04 -9.99
N LEU A 206 1.05 0.16 -10.11
CA LEU A 206 0.58 0.69 -11.39
C LEU A 206 1.75 1.01 -12.33
N ALA A 207 2.81 1.68 -11.83
CA ALA A 207 3.99 2.01 -12.62
C ALA A 207 4.65 0.74 -13.17
N TRP A 208 4.82 -0.30 -12.33
CA TRP A 208 5.33 -1.59 -12.78
C TRP A 208 4.46 -2.22 -13.87
N LYS A 209 3.13 -2.18 -13.69
CA LYS A 209 2.20 -2.75 -14.68
C LYS A 209 2.25 -2.01 -16.02
N ILE A 210 2.35 -0.70 -16.01
CA ILE A 210 2.54 0.12 -17.22
C ILE A 210 3.82 -0.31 -17.94
N VAL A 211 4.95 -0.44 -17.22
CA VAL A 211 6.22 -0.88 -17.80
C VAL A 211 6.11 -2.29 -18.37
N GLN A 212 5.45 -3.22 -17.67
CA GLN A 212 5.26 -4.59 -18.18
C GLN A 212 4.39 -4.64 -19.44
N CYS A 213 3.36 -3.83 -19.52
CA CYS A 213 2.44 -3.84 -20.67
C CYS A 213 3.02 -3.10 -21.89
N LEU A 214 3.67 -1.97 -21.67
CA LEU A 214 3.94 -0.99 -22.72
C LEU A 214 5.43 -0.58 -22.84
N GLY A 215 6.26 -1.00 -21.90
CA GLY A 215 7.69 -0.66 -21.92
C GLY A 215 8.41 -1.10 -23.20
N HIS A 216 7.97 -2.20 -23.81
CA HIS A 216 8.51 -2.73 -25.06
C HIS A 216 8.29 -1.80 -26.29
N GLU A 217 7.35 -0.87 -26.22
CA GLU A 217 7.10 0.11 -27.29
C GLU A 217 8.23 1.16 -27.35
N ILE A 218 8.88 1.42 -26.24
CA ILE A 218 10.00 2.39 -26.14
C ILE A 218 11.35 1.68 -26.16
N ASP A 219 11.48 0.60 -25.37
CA ASP A 219 12.67 -0.23 -25.30
C ASP A 219 12.27 -1.71 -25.15
N PRO A 220 12.57 -2.59 -26.12
CA PRO A 220 12.15 -3.99 -26.13
C PRO A 220 12.57 -4.78 -24.88
N ASP A 221 13.70 -4.41 -24.28
CA ASP A 221 14.25 -5.14 -23.12
C ASP A 221 13.70 -4.61 -21.78
N LEU A 222 13.08 -3.42 -21.76
CA LEU A 222 12.65 -2.73 -20.55
C LEU A 222 11.75 -3.60 -19.63
N PRO A 223 10.72 -4.29 -20.13
CA PRO A 223 9.87 -5.12 -19.27
C PRO A 223 10.60 -6.29 -18.60
N GLN A 224 11.68 -6.79 -19.21
CA GLN A 224 12.46 -7.91 -18.65
C GLN A 224 13.53 -7.44 -17.65
N LEU A 225 13.93 -6.17 -17.73
CA LEU A 225 14.99 -5.57 -16.90
C LEU A 225 14.45 -4.93 -15.63
N VAL A 226 13.11 -4.76 -15.51
CA VAL A 226 12.47 -4.09 -14.38
C VAL A 226 11.62 -5.05 -13.59
N GLU A 227 11.92 -5.18 -12.32
CA GLU A 227 11.16 -5.97 -11.36
C GLU A 227 10.81 -5.14 -10.12
N ILE A 228 9.71 -5.47 -9.46
CA ILE A 228 9.39 -4.96 -8.12
C ILE A 228 9.74 -6.02 -7.07
N PRO A 229 10.26 -5.62 -5.91
CA PRO A 229 10.50 -6.54 -4.81
C PRO A 229 9.21 -7.20 -4.35
N GLU A 230 9.32 -8.41 -3.79
CA GLU A 230 8.19 -9.05 -3.13
C GLU A 230 7.64 -8.14 -2.04
N SER A 231 6.35 -7.79 -2.18
CA SER A 231 5.70 -6.72 -1.43
C SER A 231 4.46 -7.20 -0.71
N TYR A 232 4.27 -6.72 0.53
CA TYR A 232 3.10 -6.94 1.38
C TYR A 232 2.55 -5.58 1.82
N PHE A 233 1.25 -5.51 2.03
CA PHE A 233 0.55 -4.26 2.28
C PHE A 233 -0.22 -4.32 3.59
N VAL A 234 0.02 -3.37 4.50
CA VAL A 234 -0.82 -3.19 5.68
C VAL A 234 -1.81 -2.09 5.39
N GLY A 235 -3.08 -2.43 5.40
CA GLY A 235 -4.17 -1.51 5.07
C GLY A 235 -4.31 -0.36 6.07
N ALA A 236 -4.86 0.75 5.62
CA ALA A 236 -5.04 1.94 6.44
C ALA A 236 -6.03 1.76 7.61
N ASP A 237 -6.87 0.73 7.59
CA ASP A 237 -7.74 0.36 8.71
C ASP A 237 -6.94 -0.12 9.92
N VAL A 238 -5.85 -0.85 9.71
CA VAL A 238 -4.98 -1.34 10.79
C VAL A 238 -4.37 -0.18 11.60
N PHE A 239 -4.13 0.97 10.97
CA PHE A 239 -3.70 2.18 11.64
C PHE A 239 -4.73 2.69 12.66
N TYR A 240 -6.00 2.71 12.29
CA TYR A 240 -7.08 3.13 13.18
C TYR A 240 -7.30 2.13 14.31
N ASP A 241 -7.34 0.84 14.00
CA ASP A 241 -7.47 -0.22 15.00
C ASP A 241 -6.33 -0.15 16.03
N PHE A 242 -5.10 0.09 15.56
CA PHE A 242 -3.94 0.29 16.42
C PHE A 242 -4.09 1.53 17.31
N GLN A 243 -4.56 2.64 16.79
CA GLN A 243 -4.77 3.86 17.57
C GLN A 243 -5.87 3.70 18.63
N ASP A 244 -6.95 3.02 18.27
CA ASP A 244 -8.11 2.82 19.15
C ASP A 244 -7.75 1.90 20.32
N ILE A 245 -7.20 0.72 20.06
CA ILE A 245 -6.80 -0.25 21.09
C ILE A 245 -5.80 0.34 22.09
N ASN A 246 -4.89 1.19 21.62
CA ASN A 246 -3.86 1.80 22.46
C ASN A 246 -4.26 3.17 23.03
N ASN A 247 -5.51 3.60 22.83
CA ASN A 247 -5.99 4.92 23.27
C ASN A 247 -5.11 6.09 22.79
N LEU A 248 -4.62 6.00 21.55
CA LEU A 248 -3.74 6.99 20.92
C LEU A 248 -4.50 8.11 20.19
N VAL A 249 -5.82 7.99 20.06
CA VAL A 249 -6.72 9.00 19.47
C VAL A 249 -6.55 10.36 20.14
N ARG A 250 -6.17 10.38 21.43
CA ARG A 250 -5.84 11.61 22.19
C ARG A 250 -4.75 12.47 21.54
N PHE A 251 -3.88 11.88 20.72
CA PHE A 251 -2.83 12.60 20.00
C PHE A 251 -3.26 13.17 18.64
N MET A 252 -4.47 12.89 18.17
CA MET A 252 -4.95 13.37 16.87
C MET A 252 -5.05 14.90 16.79
N ASN A 253 -5.21 15.56 17.94
CA ASN A 253 -5.26 17.02 18.04
C ASN A 253 -3.89 17.70 17.87
N GLN A 254 -2.79 16.94 17.85
CA GLN A 254 -1.43 17.49 17.61
C GLN A 254 -1.35 18.33 16.35
N LYS A 255 -2.07 17.94 15.29
CA LYS A 255 -2.10 18.66 14.02
C LYS A 255 -2.53 20.14 14.14
N TYR A 256 -3.25 20.53 15.20
CA TYR A 256 -3.71 21.89 15.44
C TYR A 256 -2.82 22.69 16.40
N LYS A 257 -1.85 22.07 17.06
CA LYS A 257 -0.94 22.74 18.00
C LYS A 257 0.12 23.58 17.30
N GLY A 258 0.76 24.49 18.03
CA GLY A 258 1.94 25.22 17.59
C GLY A 258 3.13 24.29 17.29
N LEU A 259 4.02 24.67 16.38
CA LEU A 259 5.16 23.83 15.99
C LEU A 259 6.08 23.49 17.17
N GLU A 260 6.28 24.43 18.08
CA GLU A 260 7.11 24.22 19.29
C GLU A 260 6.46 23.22 20.27
N GLU A 261 5.14 23.29 20.45
CA GLU A 261 4.39 22.31 21.25
C GLU A 261 4.46 20.91 20.62
N ILE A 262 4.29 20.82 19.28
CA ILE A 262 4.42 19.55 18.56
C ILE A 262 5.80 18.94 18.79
N ARG A 263 6.87 19.75 18.73
CA ARG A 263 8.24 19.29 18.98
C ARG A 263 8.44 18.82 20.42
N ALA A 264 7.85 19.51 21.37
CA ALA A 264 7.94 19.15 22.79
C ALA A 264 7.20 17.85 23.12
N ASP A 265 6.03 17.64 22.53
CA ASP A 265 5.16 16.48 22.77
C ASP A 265 5.58 15.21 21.99
N TYR A 266 6.27 15.38 20.86
CA TYR A 266 6.57 14.28 19.95
C TYR A 266 7.37 13.12 20.58
N PRO A 267 8.35 13.33 21.47
CA PRO A 267 9.06 12.23 22.14
C PRO A 267 8.13 11.33 22.96
N GLU A 268 7.16 11.90 23.69
CA GLU A 268 6.17 11.14 24.47
C GLU A 268 5.21 10.39 23.54
N LEU A 269 4.69 11.07 22.53
CA LEU A 269 3.85 10.48 21.49
C LEU A 269 4.55 9.28 20.85
N ARG A 270 5.78 9.47 20.38
CA ARG A 270 6.58 8.41 19.75
C ARG A 270 6.78 7.21 20.68
N LYS A 271 7.05 7.46 21.96
CA LYS A 271 7.17 6.39 22.96
C LYS A 271 5.85 5.63 23.14
N ALA A 272 4.72 6.33 23.17
CA ALA A 272 3.40 5.71 23.29
C ALA A 272 3.08 4.81 22.08
N TYR A 273 3.37 5.27 20.85
CA TYR A 273 3.21 4.45 19.63
C TYR A 273 4.10 3.21 19.65
N ILE A 274 5.39 3.36 19.98
CA ILE A 274 6.35 2.23 20.01
C ILE A 274 5.95 1.19 21.07
N GLY A 275 5.34 1.60 22.16
CA GLY A 275 4.83 0.71 23.21
C GLY A 275 3.45 0.13 22.94
N GLY A 276 2.83 0.46 21.84
CA GLY A 276 1.48 0.00 21.48
C GLY A 276 1.44 -1.47 21.05
N GLU A 277 0.28 -2.07 21.26
CA GLU A 277 -0.03 -3.47 20.89
C GLU A 277 -0.91 -3.53 19.65
N PHE A 278 -0.73 -4.57 18.83
CA PHE A 278 -1.61 -4.86 17.69
C PHE A 278 -2.66 -5.89 18.08
N PRO A 279 -3.85 -5.90 17.42
CA PRO A 279 -4.83 -6.98 17.55
C PRO A 279 -4.21 -8.36 17.27
N GLU A 280 -4.71 -9.42 17.92
CA GLU A 280 -4.12 -10.77 17.73
C GLU A 280 -4.30 -11.29 16.30
N ASP A 281 -5.42 -11.04 15.65
CA ASP A 281 -5.65 -11.39 14.25
C ASP A 281 -4.63 -10.71 13.31
N THR A 282 -4.30 -9.46 13.57
CA THR A 282 -3.25 -8.73 12.84
C THR A 282 -1.86 -9.31 13.13
N LYS A 283 -1.55 -9.67 14.40
CA LYS A 283 -0.30 -10.34 14.74
C LYS A 283 -0.16 -11.70 14.06
N ASP A 284 -1.27 -12.45 13.93
CA ASP A 284 -1.27 -13.73 13.20
C ASP A 284 -0.93 -13.54 11.73
N ARG A 285 -1.48 -12.53 11.08
CA ARG A 285 -1.13 -12.18 9.69
C ARG A 285 0.33 -11.71 9.56
N PHE A 286 0.88 -11.00 10.55
CA PHE A 286 2.32 -10.67 10.56
C PHE A 286 3.19 -11.92 10.74
N ARG A 287 2.76 -12.91 11.53
CA ARG A 287 3.47 -14.20 11.66
C ARG A 287 3.48 -14.98 10.34
N GLU A 288 2.37 -14.97 9.61
CA GLU A 288 2.28 -15.57 8.28
C GLU A 288 3.23 -14.89 7.30
N LEU A 289 3.16 -13.56 7.19
CA LEU A 289 4.09 -12.77 6.36
C LEU A 289 5.55 -13.11 6.67
N LEU A 290 5.94 -13.13 7.94
CA LEU A 290 7.32 -13.42 8.34
C LEU A 290 7.73 -14.87 8.04
N ARG A 291 6.79 -15.82 7.98
CA ARG A 291 7.07 -17.20 7.52
C ARG A 291 7.30 -17.25 6.00
N GLU A 292 6.51 -16.53 5.23
CA GLU A 292 6.66 -16.43 3.76
C GLU A 292 7.96 -15.73 3.37
N VAL A 293 8.27 -14.61 4.03
CA VAL A 293 9.50 -13.83 3.79
C VAL A 293 10.75 -14.63 4.15
N GLY A 294 10.67 -15.55 5.14
CA GLY A 294 11.83 -16.27 5.65
C GLY A 294 12.74 -15.33 6.46
N ASP A 295 14.04 -15.52 6.36
CA ASP A 295 15.08 -14.73 7.03
C ASP A 295 15.61 -13.55 6.18
N ALA A 296 15.01 -13.32 5.03
CA ALA A 296 15.40 -12.22 4.16
C ALA A 296 15.21 -10.86 4.85
N PRO A 297 16.15 -9.93 4.73
CA PRO A 297 15.96 -8.55 5.19
C PRO A 297 14.76 -7.89 4.55
N ILE A 298 14.08 -7.06 5.32
CA ILE A 298 12.88 -6.33 4.87
C ILE A 298 13.00 -4.83 5.13
N VAL A 299 12.28 -4.06 4.35
CA VAL A 299 12.06 -2.64 4.59
C VAL A 299 10.58 -2.39 4.86
N VAL A 300 10.30 -1.60 5.91
CA VAL A 300 8.97 -1.16 6.32
C VAL A 300 8.85 0.32 5.99
N ARG A 301 7.96 0.68 5.09
CA ARG A 301 7.83 2.02 4.52
C ARG A 301 6.41 2.56 4.71
N SER A 302 6.30 3.85 4.96
CA SER A 302 5.02 4.55 4.87
C SER A 302 4.41 4.41 3.48
N SER A 303 3.09 4.31 3.43
CA SER A 303 2.30 4.35 2.20
C SER A 303 0.97 5.06 2.50
N SER A 304 1.09 6.31 2.93
CA SER A 304 -0.08 7.13 3.22
C SER A 304 -0.94 7.35 1.97
N LEU A 305 -2.25 7.54 2.17
CA LEU A 305 -3.14 7.94 1.07
C LEU A 305 -2.86 9.35 0.54
N LEU A 306 -2.07 10.15 1.28
CA LEU A 306 -1.60 11.47 0.84
C LEU A 306 -0.23 11.40 0.15
N GLU A 307 0.54 10.30 0.32
CA GLU A 307 1.82 10.10 -0.38
C GLU A 307 1.58 9.80 -1.85
N ASP A 308 2.47 10.32 -2.69
CA ASP A 308 2.44 10.13 -4.14
C ASP A 308 1.09 10.50 -4.77
N ASN A 309 0.41 11.46 -4.10
CA ASN A 309 -0.81 12.04 -4.61
C ASN A 309 -0.48 13.02 -5.74
N PHE A 310 -1.34 13.09 -6.72
CA PHE A 310 -1.24 14.01 -7.84
C PHE A 310 -1.15 15.48 -7.35
N GLY A 311 0.07 16.03 -7.35
CA GLY A 311 0.35 17.40 -6.96
C GLY A 311 1.10 17.59 -5.63
N PHE A 312 1.28 16.55 -4.82
CA PHE A 312 1.99 16.63 -3.54
C PHE A 312 3.04 15.53 -3.41
N SER A 313 4.28 15.89 -3.10
CA SER A 313 5.34 14.91 -2.80
C SER A 313 5.63 14.90 -1.30
N PHE A 314 5.41 13.76 -0.65
CA PHE A 314 5.75 13.51 0.74
C PHE A 314 7.10 12.79 0.90
N ALA A 315 7.92 12.75 -0.16
CA ALA A 315 9.23 12.11 -0.12
C ALA A 315 10.07 12.61 1.08
N GLY A 316 10.55 11.70 1.91
CA GLY A 316 11.34 11.99 3.10
C GLY A 316 10.58 12.72 4.23
N LYS A 317 9.24 12.65 4.26
CA LYS A 317 8.41 13.23 5.34
C LYS A 317 7.98 12.20 6.37
N TYR A 318 7.84 10.96 5.95
CA TYR A 318 7.55 9.83 6.82
C TYR A 318 8.74 8.88 6.87
N ASP A 319 8.84 8.14 7.97
CA ASP A 319 9.97 7.26 8.22
C ASP A 319 9.88 5.95 7.43
N SER A 320 11.05 5.37 7.15
CA SER A 320 11.21 4.02 6.63
C SER A 320 12.26 3.28 7.44
N PHE A 321 12.04 2.00 7.73
CA PHE A 321 12.91 1.21 8.58
C PHE A 321 13.34 -0.07 7.87
N PHE A 322 14.66 -0.27 7.80
CA PHE A 322 15.23 -1.54 7.37
C PHE A 322 15.38 -2.47 8.57
N LEU A 323 15.01 -3.72 8.41
CA LEU A 323 15.15 -4.78 9.41
C LEU A 323 16.00 -5.89 8.82
N ALA A 324 17.02 -6.31 9.55
CA ALA A 324 17.81 -7.48 9.16
C ALA A 324 16.99 -8.77 9.25
N ASN A 325 15.91 -8.76 10.03
CA ASN A 325 14.94 -9.86 10.13
C ASN A 325 15.55 -11.18 10.59
N GLN A 326 16.57 -11.12 11.45
CA GLN A 326 17.27 -12.29 11.99
C GLN A 326 16.75 -12.66 13.40
N GLY A 327 17.10 -13.84 13.88
CA GLY A 327 16.77 -14.34 15.20
C GLY A 327 15.50 -15.18 15.27
N THR A 328 14.94 -15.33 16.48
CA THR A 328 13.76 -16.16 16.71
C THR A 328 12.49 -15.55 16.10
N PRO A 329 11.46 -16.34 15.77
CA PRO A 329 10.17 -15.81 15.26
C PRO A 329 9.56 -14.72 16.15
N LYS A 330 9.72 -14.84 17.48
CA LYS A 330 9.25 -13.83 18.44
C LYS A 330 9.99 -12.50 18.31
N GLN A 331 11.32 -12.56 18.16
CA GLN A 331 12.15 -11.37 17.97
C GLN A 331 11.85 -10.69 16.64
N ARG A 332 11.70 -11.46 15.57
CA ARG A 332 11.35 -10.94 14.23
C ARG A 332 9.98 -10.25 14.24
N LEU A 333 8.97 -10.89 14.86
CA LEU A 333 7.64 -10.29 15.02
C LEU A 333 7.70 -8.98 15.81
N ALA A 334 8.42 -8.97 16.94
CA ALA A 334 8.58 -7.76 17.75
C ALA A 334 9.29 -6.63 16.97
N GLY A 335 10.30 -6.98 16.16
CA GLY A 335 11.00 -6.04 15.27
C GLY A 335 10.06 -5.43 14.23
N LEU A 336 9.26 -6.27 13.57
CA LEU A 336 8.29 -5.82 12.56
C LEU A 336 7.22 -4.90 13.18
N MET A 337 6.58 -5.31 14.27
CA MET A 337 5.58 -4.51 14.96
C MET A 337 6.14 -3.15 15.40
N ARG A 338 7.36 -3.14 15.95
CA ARG A 338 8.03 -1.91 16.34
C ARG A 338 8.28 -0.97 15.17
N ALA A 339 8.73 -1.49 14.02
CA ALA A 339 8.95 -0.71 12.81
C ALA A 339 7.65 -0.10 12.29
N ILE A 340 6.56 -0.87 12.25
CA ILE A 340 5.23 -0.38 11.84
C ILE A 340 4.74 0.71 12.79
N SER A 341 4.87 0.50 14.11
CA SER A 341 4.48 1.51 15.12
C SER A 341 5.29 2.82 14.98
N GLN A 342 6.57 2.73 14.61
CA GLN A 342 7.40 3.90 14.35
C GLN A 342 6.98 4.64 13.08
N VAL A 343 6.63 3.90 12.01
CA VAL A 343 6.04 4.49 10.79
C VAL A 343 4.74 5.22 11.14
N TYR A 344 3.87 4.62 11.94
CA TYR A 344 2.63 5.26 12.40
C TYR A 344 2.89 6.54 13.19
N ALA A 345 3.85 6.53 14.11
CA ALA A 345 4.24 7.72 14.85
C ALA A 345 4.75 8.85 13.96
N SER A 346 5.44 8.52 12.85
CA SER A 346 6.00 9.52 11.92
C SER A 346 4.92 10.37 11.22
N ALA A 347 3.69 9.88 11.12
CA ALA A 347 2.55 10.64 10.60
C ALA A 347 2.26 11.91 11.41
N LEU A 348 2.60 11.90 12.70
CA LEU A 348 2.41 13.02 13.62
C LEU A 348 3.73 13.72 13.97
N SER A 349 4.80 13.46 13.22
CA SER A 349 6.09 14.12 13.42
C SER A 349 6.01 15.63 13.14
N PRO A 350 6.87 16.45 13.78
CA PRO A 350 6.91 17.89 13.54
C PRO A 350 7.09 18.26 12.06
N ASP A 351 7.94 17.52 11.34
CA ASP A 351 8.22 17.77 9.92
C ASP A 351 7.04 17.39 9.03
N ALA A 352 6.38 16.27 9.30
CA ALA A 352 5.18 15.83 8.57
C ALA A 352 4.02 16.83 8.78
N LEU A 353 3.75 17.22 10.02
CA LEU A 353 2.67 18.16 10.33
C LEU A 353 2.95 19.58 9.80
N ALA A 354 4.21 20.05 9.89
CA ALA A 354 4.60 21.33 9.29
C ALA A 354 4.44 21.33 7.77
N TYR A 355 4.79 20.22 7.11
CA TYR A 355 4.60 20.06 5.67
C TYR A 355 3.12 20.05 5.29
N ARG A 356 2.28 19.25 5.96
CA ARG A 356 0.83 19.19 5.73
C ARG A 356 0.18 20.55 5.91
N ARG A 357 0.57 21.31 6.96
CA ARG A 357 0.07 22.66 7.19
C ARG A 357 0.43 23.60 6.03
N ARG A 358 1.69 23.55 5.57
CA ARG A 358 2.15 24.38 4.45
C ARG A 358 1.42 24.06 3.14
N MET A 359 1.03 22.81 2.94
CA MET A 359 0.32 22.35 1.75
C MET A 359 -1.21 22.47 1.86
N GLY A 360 -1.75 23.00 2.98
CA GLY A 360 -3.20 23.11 3.20
C GLY A 360 -3.90 21.75 3.44
N LEU A 361 -3.13 20.72 3.83
CA LEU A 361 -3.63 19.35 4.01
C LEU A 361 -3.86 18.99 5.49
N ILE A 362 -3.86 19.96 6.39
CA ILE A 362 -3.91 19.70 7.83
C ILE A 362 -5.25 19.08 8.27
N ASP A 363 -6.33 19.45 7.61
CA ASP A 363 -7.68 18.98 7.92
C ASP A 363 -8.02 17.64 7.23
N TYR A 364 -7.22 17.24 6.25
CA TYR A 364 -7.39 15.90 5.67
C TYR A 364 -7.00 14.84 6.69
N ASP A 365 -7.77 13.78 6.71
CA ASP A 365 -7.49 12.64 7.57
C ASP A 365 -6.29 11.85 7.02
N GLU A 366 -5.27 11.67 7.88
CA GLU A 366 -4.07 10.90 7.53
C GLU A 366 -4.34 9.41 7.72
N ARG A 367 -4.41 8.70 6.61
CA ARG A 367 -4.67 7.26 6.59
C ARG A 367 -3.38 6.54 6.27
N MET A 368 -2.64 6.18 7.30
CA MET A 368 -1.32 5.56 7.15
C MET A 368 -1.45 4.07 6.87
N ALA A 369 -1.28 3.69 5.61
CA ALA A 369 -0.98 2.31 5.23
C ALA A 369 0.54 2.09 5.27
N VAL A 370 0.97 0.83 5.24
CA VAL A 370 2.40 0.47 5.28
C VAL A 370 2.73 -0.50 4.16
N LEU A 371 3.84 -0.25 3.48
CA LEU A 371 4.46 -1.12 2.50
C LEU A 371 5.61 -1.88 3.14
N ILE A 372 5.58 -3.20 3.09
CA ILE A 372 6.64 -4.09 3.56
C ILE A 372 7.22 -4.80 2.34
N GLN A 373 8.53 -4.71 2.14
CA GLN A 373 9.20 -5.29 0.98
C GLN A 373 10.44 -6.07 1.39
N LYS A 374 10.73 -7.17 0.69
CA LYS A 374 12.06 -7.78 0.77
C LYS A 374 13.09 -6.79 0.23
N VAL A 375 14.19 -6.63 0.94
CA VAL A 375 15.29 -5.80 0.45
C VAL A 375 16.00 -6.54 -0.68
N VAL A 376 16.13 -5.89 -1.81
CA VAL A 376 16.97 -6.38 -2.92
C VAL A 376 18.42 -6.10 -2.59
N GLY A 377 19.27 -7.11 -2.64
CA GLY A 377 20.68 -6.96 -2.31
C GLY A 377 21.43 -8.28 -2.37
N THR A 378 22.70 -8.23 -2.02
CA THR A 378 23.59 -9.40 -1.97
C THR A 378 24.33 -9.46 -0.65
N HIS A 379 24.72 -10.68 -0.27
CA HIS A 379 25.60 -10.90 0.86
C HIS A 379 27.04 -10.50 0.50
N TYR A 380 27.65 -9.70 1.35
CA TYR A 380 29.07 -9.45 1.32
C TYR A 380 29.62 -9.44 2.75
N ARG A 381 30.44 -10.41 3.10
CA ARG A 381 30.87 -10.67 4.49
C ARG A 381 29.63 -10.86 5.40
N ASN A 382 29.54 -10.16 6.50
CA ASN A 382 28.41 -10.20 7.44
C ASN A 382 27.27 -9.20 7.07
N TYR A 383 27.39 -8.55 5.92
CA TYR A 383 26.48 -7.50 5.50
C TYR A 383 25.59 -7.92 4.34
N PHE A 384 24.43 -7.30 4.27
CA PHE A 384 23.49 -7.42 3.16
C PHE A 384 23.09 -6.03 2.67
N PHE A 385 23.27 -5.76 1.40
CA PHE A 385 22.93 -4.48 0.78
C PHE A 385 22.92 -4.57 -0.74
N PRO A 386 22.21 -3.65 -1.46
CA PRO A 386 22.24 -3.59 -2.91
C PRO A 386 23.56 -3.04 -3.44
N ALA A 387 23.95 -3.46 -4.62
CA ALA A 387 25.14 -2.95 -5.30
C ALA A 387 25.05 -1.44 -5.56
N LEU A 388 23.85 -0.93 -5.79
CA LEU A 388 23.54 0.49 -5.88
C LEU A 388 22.07 0.73 -5.57
N ALA A 389 21.78 1.93 -5.10
CA ALA A 389 20.42 2.41 -4.89
C ALA A 389 20.33 3.89 -5.29
N GLY A 390 19.12 4.37 -5.51
CA GLY A 390 18.97 5.75 -5.92
C GLY A 390 17.54 6.21 -6.07
N VAL A 391 17.41 7.44 -6.57
CA VAL A 391 16.14 8.05 -6.96
C VAL A 391 16.32 8.65 -8.35
N ALA A 392 15.35 8.40 -9.20
CA ALA A 392 15.32 8.95 -10.56
C ALA A 392 14.12 9.90 -10.70
N PHE A 393 14.31 10.99 -11.43
CA PHE A 393 13.30 12.00 -11.70
C PHE A 393 13.25 12.25 -13.21
N SER A 394 12.07 12.31 -13.80
CA SER A 394 11.93 12.66 -15.22
C SER A 394 12.26 14.12 -15.48
N HIS A 395 12.14 14.99 -14.46
CA HIS A 395 12.52 16.39 -14.54
C HIS A 395 13.68 16.72 -13.60
N ASN A 396 14.73 17.38 -14.13
CA ASN A 396 15.88 17.81 -13.34
C ASN A 396 15.66 19.21 -12.73
N PRO A 397 15.52 19.35 -11.40
CA PRO A 397 15.42 20.66 -10.76
C PRO A 397 16.76 21.40 -10.64
N PHE A 398 17.91 20.73 -10.90
CA PHE A 398 19.25 21.26 -10.70
C PHE A 398 19.97 21.49 -12.03
N ARG A 399 20.34 22.73 -12.30
CA ARG A 399 21.07 23.11 -13.53
C ARG A 399 22.48 23.56 -13.20
N TRP A 400 23.40 22.59 -13.05
CA TRP A 400 24.82 22.89 -12.79
C TRP A 400 25.64 23.20 -14.06
N ASN A 401 25.03 23.05 -15.24
CA ASN A 401 25.61 23.38 -16.51
C ASN A 401 24.55 23.94 -17.46
N ALA A 402 24.90 24.91 -18.30
CA ALA A 402 23.97 25.55 -19.24
C ALA A 402 23.38 24.57 -20.29
N ARG A 403 24.04 23.45 -20.55
CA ARG A 403 23.56 22.40 -21.47
C ARG A 403 22.45 21.56 -20.90
N ILE A 404 22.29 21.54 -19.57
CA ILE A 404 21.27 20.72 -18.88
C ILE A 404 19.96 21.50 -18.85
N ARG A 405 18.89 20.87 -19.34
CA ARG A 405 17.55 21.41 -19.29
C ARG A 405 16.74 20.71 -18.18
N ARG A 406 15.57 21.26 -17.86
CA ARG A 406 14.70 20.70 -16.85
C ARG A 406 14.17 19.32 -17.26
N GLU A 407 13.86 19.15 -18.53
CA GLU A 407 13.26 17.95 -19.13
C GLU A 407 14.26 16.81 -19.36
N ASP A 408 15.55 17.06 -19.03
CA ASP A 408 16.60 16.06 -19.27
C ASP A 408 16.56 14.87 -18.31
N GLY A 409 15.86 15.02 -17.19
CA GLY A 409 15.84 14.01 -16.14
C GLY A 409 17.10 14.01 -15.25
N LEU A 410 16.97 13.44 -14.07
CA LEU A 410 18.02 13.37 -13.05
C LEU A 410 18.00 12.02 -12.36
N VAL A 411 19.18 11.44 -12.12
CA VAL A 411 19.33 10.30 -11.21
C VAL A 411 20.30 10.66 -10.10
N ARG A 412 19.99 10.27 -8.88
CA ARG A 412 20.87 10.29 -7.71
C ARG A 412 21.23 8.86 -7.37
N LEU A 413 22.53 8.54 -7.34
CA LEU A 413 23.04 7.21 -7.02
C LEU A 413 23.88 7.20 -5.77
N VAL A 414 23.74 6.13 -5.00
CA VAL A 414 24.59 5.76 -3.87
C VAL A 414 24.87 4.26 -3.87
N TRP A 415 25.91 3.87 -3.21
CA TRP A 415 26.20 2.49 -2.86
C TRP A 415 25.56 2.15 -1.51
N GLY A 416 24.97 0.96 -1.37
CA GLY A 416 24.27 0.57 -0.15
C GLY A 416 22.75 0.81 -0.18
N LEU A 417 22.11 0.95 0.98
CA LEU A 417 20.65 0.89 1.17
C LEU A 417 19.84 2.06 0.59
N GLY A 418 20.43 3.07 0.01
CA GLY A 418 19.69 4.14 -0.65
C GLY A 418 19.20 5.27 0.26
N THR A 419 19.28 5.15 1.57
CA THR A 419 18.93 6.20 2.54
C THR A 419 19.62 7.52 2.24
N ARG A 420 20.88 7.47 1.83
CA ARG A 420 21.71 8.64 1.50
C ARG A 420 21.39 9.29 0.14
N ALA A 421 20.60 8.65 -0.70
CA ALA A 421 20.12 9.26 -1.94
C ALA A 421 18.93 10.20 -1.69
N VAL A 422 18.15 9.93 -0.65
CA VAL A 422 16.92 10.66 -0.30
C VAL A 422 17.17 11.68 0.81
N ASP A 423 17.84 11.25 1.89
CA ASP A 423 18.07 12.07 3.07
C ASP A 423 19.18 13.09 2.83
N ARG A 424 18.99 14.32 3.31
CA ARG A 424 20.04 15.33 3.34
C ARG A 424 20.97 15.05 4.52
N VAL A 425 21.87 14.09 4.37
CA VAL A 425 22.89 13.82 5.38
C VAL A 425 24.03 14.83 5.21
N SER A 426 24.27 15.65 6.23
CA SER A 426 25.36 16.59 6.23
C SER A 426 26.70 15.85 6.08
N LYS A 427 27.49 16.20 5.05
CA LYS A 427 28.83 15.67 4.74
C LYS A 427 28.89 14.38 3.89
N ASP A 428 27.80 13.95 3.25
CA ASP A 428 27.82 12.87 2.30
C ASP A 428 26.99 13.21 1.05
N TYR A 429 27.41 12.75 -0.13
CA TYR A 429 26.87 13.26 -1.39
C TYR A 429 26.54 12.11 -2.34
N PRO A 430 25.27 11.98 -2.78
CA PRO A 430 24.94 11.07 -3.87
C PRO A 430 25.56 11.53 -5.20
N ARG A 431 25.91 10.60 -6.07
CA ARG A 431 26.30 10.92 -7.44
C ARG A 431 25.08 11.43 -8.22
N MET A 432 25.13 12.67 -8.67
CA MET A 432 24.08 13.29 -9.48
C MET A 432 24.40 13.11 -10.98
N ILE A 433 23.41 12.64 -11.75
CA ILE A 433 23.53 12.32 -13.18
C ILE A 433 22.40 12.99 -13.93
N ALA A 434 22.72 13.95 -14.80
CA ALA A 434 21.76 14.45 -15.78
C ALA A 434 21.66 13.45 -16.94
N LEU A 435 20.49 12.89 -17.21
CA LEU A 435 20.33 11.77 -18.14
C LEU A 435 20.66 12.12 -19.60
N SER A 436 20.57 13.41 -19.99
CA SER A 436 21.01 13.86 -21.32
C SER A 436 22.53 14.04 -21.45
N HIS A 437 23.19 14.36 -20.33
CA HIS A 437 24.63 14.64 -20.30
C HIS A 437 25.29 13.95 -19.09
N PRO A 438 25.31 12.61 -19.07
CA PRO A 438 25.69 11.85 -17.86
C PRO A 438 27.15 12.03 -17.44
N ALA A 439 28.02 12.41 -18.36
CA ALA A 439 29.42 12.73 -18.08
C ALA A 439 29.63 14.10 -17.41
N LEU A 440 28.65 15.01 -17.52
CA LEU A 440 28.77 16.33 -16.88
C LEU A 440 28.55 16.20 -15.38
N ARG A 441 29.56 16.62 -14.62
CA ARG A 441 29.53 16.65 -13.15
C ARG A 441 29.38 18.09 -12.66
N PRO A 442 28.74 18.30 -11.49
CA PRO A 442 28.84 19.60 -10.80
C PRO A 442 30.23 19.85 -10.23
N GLU A 443 31.00 18.80 -9.89
CA GLU A 443 32.35 18.89 -9.33
C GLU A 443 33.43 19.04 -10.43
N MET A 444 34.33 19.97 -10.25
CA MET A 444 35.46 20.20 -11.18
C MET A 444 36.80 19.82 -10.53
N GLY A 445 37.51 18.87 -11.18
CA GLY A 445 38.82 18.38 -10.74
C GLY A 445 38.78 17.29 -9.67
N ALA A 446 39.86 16.51 -9.56
CA ALA A 446 39.95 15.33 -8.73
C ALA A 446 39.68 15.60 -7.24
N ARG A 447 40.17 16.70 -6.71
CA ARG A 447 39.94 17.09 -5.30
C ARG A 447 38.47 17.36 -5.00
N ALA A 448 37.75 18.03 -5.90
CA ALA A 448 36.33 18.29 -5.72
C ALA A 448 35.53 16.99 -5.82
N VAL A 449 35.82 16.13 -6.80
CA VAL A 449 35.19 14.81 -6.96
C VAL A 449 35.40 13.97 -5.70
N SER A 450 36.60 13.93 -5.15
CA SER A 450 36.90 13.21 -3.90
C SER A 450 36.10 13.77 -2.72
N LYS A 451 36.09 15.09 -2.54
CA LYS A 451 35.39 15.75 -1.44
C LYS A 451 33.88 15.54 -1.46
N TYR A 452 33.28 15.53 -2.64
CA TYR A 452 31.83 15.45 -2.85
C TYR A 452 31.36 14.07 -3.35
N SER A 453 32.16 13.03 -3.19
CA SER A 453 31.76 11.64 -3.35
C SER A 453 31.10 11.11 -2.07
N GLN A 454 30.48 9.94 -2.16
CA GLN A 454 29.94 9.24 -1.01
C GLN A 454 31.11 8.67 -0.16
N HIS A 455 31.11 8.99 1.12
CA HIS A 455 32.13 8.53 2.09
C HIS A 455 31.62 7.47 3.06
N LEU A 456 30.33 7.41 3.29
CA LEU A 456 29.68 6.48 4.20
C LEU A 456 28.69 5.62 3.45
N VAL A 457 28.52 4.37 3.88
CA VAL A 457 27.57 3.43 3.32
C VAL A 457 26.66 2.87 4.42
N ASP A 458 25.37 2.84 4.16
CA ASP A 458 24.40 2.21 5.04
C ASP A 458 24.15 0.78 4.58
N VAL A 459 24.28 -0.17 5.49
CA VAL A 459 24.21 -1.60 5.25
C VAL A 459 23.40 -2.31 6.33
N ILE A 460 22.90 -3.48 6.04
CA ILE A 460 22.29 -4.37 7.03
C ILE A 460 23.35 -5.36 7.51
N ASN A 461 23.67 -5.32 8.79
CA ASN A 461 24.52 -6.33 9.41
C ASN A 461 23.63 -7.47 9.92
N LEU A 462 23.80 -8.65 9.31
CA LEU A 462 22.99 -9.83 9.62
C LEU A 462 23.37 -10.48 10.95
N GLU A 463 24.60 -10.32 11.39
CA GLU A 463 25.10 -10.89 12.65
C GLU A 463 24.64 -10.05 13.85
N SER A 464 24.79 -8.71 13.79
CA SER A 464 24.29 -7.81 14.84
C SER A 464 22.78 -7.59 14.79
N ASN A 465 22.10 -8.08 13.72
CA ASN A 465 20.67 -7.86 13.45
C ASN A 465 20.27 -6.37 13.42
N ALA A 466 21.10 -5.53 12.83
CA ALA A 466 20.96 -4.07 12.84
C ALA A 466 21.36 -3.43 11.51
N CYS A 467 20.88 -2.20 11.28
CA CYS A 467 21.42 -1.34 10.24
C CYS A 467 22.60 -0.56 10.78
N GLU A 468 23.68 -0.50 10.01
CA GLU A 468 24.92 0.16 10.37
C GLU A 468 25.35 1.14 9.29
N THR A 469 26.00 2.20 9.69
CA THR A 469 26.67 3.16 8.81
C THR A 469 28.18 2.98 8.93
N LEU A 470 28.83 2.65 7.82
CA LEU A 470 30.27 2.36 7.78
C LEU A 470 30.99 3.30 6.81
N PRO A 471 32.28 3.59 7.04
CA PRO A 471 33.12 4.22 6.02
C PRO A 471 33.19 3.36 4.73
N VAL A 472 33.08 3.99 3.57
CA VAL A 472 33.22 3.29 2.27
C VAL A 472 34.55 2.51 2.20
N SER A 473 35.66 3.08 2.69
CA SER A 473 36.99 2.44 2.70
C SER A 473 37.07 1.17 3.54
N GLN A 474 36.11 0.91 4.45
CA GLN A 474 36.06 -0.29 5.26
C GLN A 474 35.48 -1.51 4.49
N LEU A 475 34.59 -1.25 3.54
CA LEU A 475 33.90 -2.31 2.78
C LEU A 475 34.34 -2.38 1.32
N LEU A 476 34.67 -1.24 0.71
CA LEU A 476 35.07 -1.20 -0.69
C LEU A 476 36.55 -1.54 -0.84
N SER A 477 36.82 -2.70 -1.43
CA SER A 477 38.16 -3.21 -1.69
C SER A 477 38.18 -3.97 -3.03
N SER A 478 39.35 -4.40 -3.46
CA SER A 478 39.51 -5.29 -4.63
C SER A 478 38.69 -6.59 -4.55
N GLU A 479 38.38 -7.06 -3.34
CA GLU A 479 37.55 -8.25 -3.12
C GLU A 479 36.05 -8.00 -3.35
N TYR A 480 35.58 -6.73 -3.38
CA TYR A 480 34.17 -6.45 -3.57
C TYR A 480 33.73 -6.73 -5.02
N PRO A 481 32.76 -7.64 -5.24
CA PRO A 481 32.26 -7.91 -6.58
C PRO A 481 31.69 -6.64 -7.24
N GLY A 482 32.18 -6.24 -8.38
CA GLY A 482 31.71 -5.03 -9.06
C GLY A 482 32.39 -3.72 -8.63
N MET A 483 33.41 -3.74 -7.78
CA MET A 483 34.19 -2.55 -7.39
C MET A 483 34.60 -1.71 -8.61
N HIS A 484 35.02 -2.35 -9.70
CA HIS A 484 35.41 -1.68 -10.93
C HIS A 484 34.26 -0.94 -11.64
N VAL A 485 32.99 -1.29 -11.35
CA VAL A 485 31.80 -0.60 -11.89
C VAL A 485 31.49 0.66 -11.09
N LEU A 486 31.72 0.61 -9.78
CA LEU A 486 31.29 1.63 -8.83
C LEU A 486 32.36 2.69 -8.58
N ALA A 487 33.64 2.28 -8.59
CA ALA A 487 34.75 3.10 -8.08
C ALA A 487 35.72 3.57 -9.16
N SER A 488 36.40 4.64 -8.80
CA SER A 488 37.62 5.12 -9.45
C SER A 488 38.74 5.33 -8.42
N ILE A 489 39.97 5.39 -8.86
CA ILE A 489 41.16 5.61 -8.03
C ILE A 489 41.50 7.11 -8.03
N ASN A 490 41.68 7.68 -6.85
CA ASN A 490 42.16 9.03 -6.65
C ASN A 490 43.69 9.06 -6.76
N ARG A 491 44.23 9.69 -7.80
CA ARG A 491 45.69 9.89 -8.01
C ARG A 491 46.16 11.30 -7.62
N GLY A 492 45.35 12.01 -6.81
CA GLY A 492 45.65 13.38 -6.38
C GLY A 492 45.23 14.43 -7.39
N ASP A 493 45.85 14.45 -8.55
CA ASP A 493 45.59 15.46 -9.59
C ASP A 493 44.52 15.01 -10.60
N TYR A 494 44.32 13.71 -10.74
CA TYR A 494 43.31 13.16 -11.65
C TYR A 494 42.58 11.94 -11.05
N VAL A 495 41.43 11.65 -11.62
CA VAL A 495 40.60 10.48 -11.28
C VAL A 495 40.83 9.41 -12.34
N GLN A 496 41.26 8.24 -11.92
CA GLN A 496 41.55 7.10 -12.80
C GLN A 496 40.43 6.06 -12.67
N PRO A 497 39.67 5.76 -13.75
CA PRO A 497 38.71 4.63 -13.72
C PRO A 497 39.45 3.31 -13.48
N VAL A 498 38.81 2.39 -12.78
CA VAL A 498 39.30 1.02 -12.59
C VAL A 498 38.96 0.21 -13.83
N PHE A 499 40.00 -0.21 -14.61
CA PHE A 499 39.82 -0.95 -15.86
C PHE A 499 39.98 -2.45 -15.74
N SER A 500 40.60 -2.93 -14.68
CA SER A 500 40.96 -4.35 -14.50
C SER A 500 40.58 -4.83 -13.11
N LEU A 501 40.02 -6.05 -13.05
CA LEU A 501 39.80 -6.78 -11.82
C LEU A 501 41.12 -7.21 -11.12
N LEU A 502 42.25 -7.16 -11.86
CA LEU A 502 43.58 -7.47 -11.33
C LEU A 502 44.24 -6.29 -10.63
N SER A 503 43.62 -5.10 -10.66
CA SER A 503 44.11 -3.95 -9.90
C SER A 503 43.78 -4.14 -8.44
N ASP A 504 44.76 -4.01 -7.56
CA ASP A 504 44.61 -4.02 -6.12
C ASP A 504 44.95 -2.62 -5.55
N PRO A 505 44.05 -1.64 -5.73
CA PRO A 505 44.26 -0.30 -5.23
C PRO A 505 44.09 -0.24 -3.71
N ASP A 506 44.81 0.69 -3.06
CA ASP A 506 44.58 0.99 -1.66
C ASP A 506 43.09 1.42 -1.46
N PRO A 507 42.37 0.79 -0.54
CA PRO A 507 40.98 1.17 -0.23
C PRO A 507 40.80 2.68 0.08
N HIS A 508 41.80 3.35 0.62
CA HIS A 508 41.79 4.78 0.89
C HIS A 508 41.92 5.66 -0.37
N GLU A 509 42.44 5.10 -1.47
CA GLU A 509 42.46 5.78 -2.77
C GLU A 509 41.16 5.59 -3.57
N LEU A 510 40.31 4.63 -3.17
CA LEU A 510 39.04 4.37 -3.84
C LEU A 510 38.01 5.44 -3.53
N MET A 511 37.30 5.91 -4.53
CA MET A 511 36.15 6.81 -4.40
C MET A 511 35.00 6.32 -5.26
N LEU A 512 33.78 6.46 -4.77
CA LEU A 512 32.56 6.10 -5.50
C LEU A 512 32.24 7.16 -6.56
N THR A 513 32.45 6.82 -7.81
CA THR A 513 32.22 7.74 -8.94
C THR A 513 31.15 7.28 -9.89
N PHE A 514 30.89 5.96 -9.94
CA PHE A 514 29.97 5.30 -10.86
C PHE A 514 30.27 5.52 -12.33
N ASP A 515 31.50 5.98 -12.67
CA ASP A 515 31.83 6.39 -14.04
C ASP A 515 31.78 5.24 -15.05
N ASN A 516 32.20 4.04 -14.64
CA ASN A 516 32.12 2.88 -15.51
C ASN A 516 30.67 2.39 -15.69
N LEU A 517 29.82 2.48 -14.63
CA LEU A 517 28.39 2.23 -14.75
C LEU A 517 27.76 3.20 -15.77
N ILE A 518 28.05 4.49 -15.62
CA ILE A 518 27.46 5.55 -16.44
C ILE A 518 27.92 5.46 -17.90
N GLY A 519 29.19 5.21 -18.11
CA GLY A 519 29.82 5.31 -19.46
C GLY A 519 29.91 4.00 -20.23
N ARG A 520 29.73 2.84 -19.57
CA ARG A 520 30.01 1.51 -20.16
C ARG A 520 28.89 0.50 -20.00
N SER A 521 27.77 0.88 -19.42
CA SER A 521 26.60 0.02 -19.29
C SER A 521 25.35 0.67 -19.90
N ASN A 522 24.29 -0.11 -20.01
CA ASN A 522 22.97 0.38 -20.45
C ASN A 522 22.19 1.09 -19.34
N PHE A 523 22.81 1.41 -18.20
CA PHE A 523 22.12 2.00 -17.06
C PHE A 523 21.43 3.34 -17.39
N VAL A 524 22.14 4.27 -18.04
CA VAL A 524 21.58 5.59 -18.39
C VAL A 524 20.47 5.49 -19.44
N PRO A 525 20.64 4.75 -20.56
CA PRO A 525 19.55 4.47 -21.49
C PRO A 525 18.33 3.83 -20.81
N LEU A 526 18.54 2.82 -19.96
CA LEU A 526 17.46 2.14 -19.24
C LEU A 526 16.67 3.10 -18.34
N MET A 527 17.35 3.92 -17.53
CA MET A 527 16.69 4.91 -16.68
C MET A 527 15.90 5.94 -17.51
N LYS A 528 16.45 6.35 -18.65
CA LYS A 528 15.78 7.28 -19.54
C LYS A 528 14.51 6.66 -20.14
N SER A 529 14.58 5.44 -20.66
CA SER A 529 13.45 4.70 -21.22
C SER A 529 12.35 4.50 -20.16
N LEU A 530 12.73 4.09 -18.95
CA LEU A 530 11.80 3.89 -17.84
C LEU A 530 11.02 5.17 -17.49
N LEU A 531 11.76 6.28 -17.30
CA LEU A 531 11.13 7.56 -16.96
C LEU A 531 10.26 8.10 -18.10
N GLN A 532 10.70 7.95 -19.35
CA GLN A 532 9.92 8.37 -20.52
C GLN A 532 8.62 7.56 -20.66
N THR A 533 8.68 6.24 -20.45
CA THR A 533 7.48 5.39 -20.45
C THR A 533 6.47 5.88 -19.41
N LEU A 534 6.91 6.04 -18.17
CA LEU A 534 6.03 6.46 -17.10
C LEU A 534 5.48 7.88 -17.30
N GLU A 535 6.34 8.84 -17.65
CA GLU A 535 5.92 10.23 -17.89
C GLU A 535 4.90 10.34 -19.04
N HIS A 536 5.07 9.54 -20.10
CA HIS A 536 4.15 9.52 -21.23
C HIS A 536 2.72 9.11 -20.79
N TYR A 537 2.59 8.04 -19.98
CA TYR A 537 1.28 7.54 -19.58
C TYR A 537 0.67 8.29 -18.39
N TYR A 538 1.49 8.83 -17.50
CA TYR A 538 0.99 9.69 -16.42
C TYR A 538 0.71 11.13 -16.86
N GLU A 539 1.17 11.54 -18.06
CA GLU A 539 1.06 12.90 -18.62
C GLU A 539 1.61 13.97 -17.69
N ARG A 540 2.58 13.61 -16.85
CA ARG A 540 3.20 14.51 -15.84
C ARG A 540 4.58 14.00 -15.42
N PRO A 541 5.41 14.89 -14.80
CA PRO A 541 6.69 14.47 -14.24
C PRO A 541 6.53 13.34 -13.23
N VAL A 542 7.45 12.36 -13.28
CA VAL A 542 7.49 11.17 -12.43
C VAL A 542 8.80 11.06 -11.68
N ASP A 543 8.81 10.34 -10.55
CA ASP A 543 9.95 10.00 -9.72
C ASP A 543 9.81 8.59 -9.10
#